data_5d2f24fda4840de21b1e21e93be225e7
#
_entry.id   5d2f24fda4840de21b1e21e93be225e7
#
_cell.length_a   1.000
_cell.length_b   1.000
_cell.length_c   1.000
_cell.angle_alpha   90.00
_cell.angle_beta   90.00
_cell.angle_gamma   90.00
#
_symmetry.space_group_name_H-M   'P 1'
#
loop_
_entity.id
_entity.type
_entity.pdbx_description
1 polymer ?
#
loop_
_entity_poly.entity_id
_entity_poly.type
_entity_poly.pdbx_seq_one_letter_code
_entity_poly.pdbx_strand_id
1 'polypeptide(L)'
;HVAVRRQRQMCIRDRHRPTNLSDRNLEIIFSGISEFTNNHDVLIPAHPRLKDFVDKNKIDTSKFKVIEPQPYIKFLGLVYNSELCLTDSGGLQEETTFLNKKCLTLREETERPITVLKGTNKVIGVNKNILNEINEALNTKLASHEEIELWDGNTSERIFEDFIGK
;
A
#
# COMPACT_ATOMS: atom_id res chain seq x y z
N HIS A 1 22.58 -18.88 -16.09
CA HIS A 1 21.48 -18.58 -15.15
C HIS A 1 21.81 -17.30 -14.42
N VAL A 2 21.25 -16.18 -14.86
CA VAL A 2 21.28 -14.92 -14.11
C VAL A 2 20.18 -15.03 -13.06
N ALA A 3 20.56 -15.31 -11.81
CA ALA A 3 19.63 -15.21 -10.68
C ALA A 3 19.35 -13.71 -10.48
N VAL A 4 18.23 -13.23 -11.01
CA VAL A 4 17.70 -11.92 -10.66
C VAL A 4 17.30 -12.00 -9.18
N ARG A 5 18.14 -11.46 -8.30
CA ARG A 5 17.74 -11.18 -6.92
C ARG A 5 16.50 -10.28 -7.01
N ARG A 6 15.34 -10.81 -6.67
CA ARG A 6 14.15 -10.00 -6.45
C ARG A 6 14.51 -9.00 -5.36
N GLN A 7 14.72 -7.76 -5.76
CA GLN A 7 14.85 -6.67 -4.79
C GLN A 7 13.55 -6.61 -4.02
N ARG A 8 13.64 -6.75 -2.71
CA ARG A 8 12.48 -6.63 -1.82
C ARG A 8 12.06 -5.16 -1.83
N GLN A 9 11.00 -4.84 -2.55
CA GLN A 9 10.47 -3.50 -2.67
C GLN A 9 9.19 -3.35 -1.86
N MET A 10 9.13 -2.28 -1.09
CA MET A 10 7.90 -1.81 -0.45
C MET A 10 7.39 -0.61 -1.21
N CYS A 11 6.10 -0.61 -1.58
CA CYS A 11 5.44 0.51 -2.23
C CYS A 11 4.56 1.25 -1.22
N ILE A 12 4.79 2.56 -1.07
CA ILE A 12 3.96 3.43 -0.24
C ILE A 12 3.19 4.35 -1.17
N ARG A 13 1.89 4.12 -1.27
CA ARG A 13 1.02 4.99 -2.06
C ARG A 13 0.55 6.17 -1.26
N ASP A 14 0.46 7.23 -2.00
CA ASP A 14 -0.10 8.52 -1.78
C ASP A 14 -1.23 8.58 -0.73
N ARG A 15 -1.04 9.48 0.19
CA ARG A 15 -1.94 9.76 1.28
C ARG A 15 -2.83 10.91 0.92
N HIS A 16 -4.10 10.63 0.83
CA HIS A 16 -5.09 11.62 0.38
C HIS A 16 -5.98 12.14 1.50
N ARG A 17 -5.94 11.54 2.69
CA ARG A 17 -6.80 11.98 3.80
C ARG A 17 -6.10 13.01 4.70
N PRO A 18 -6.81 14.13 5.02
CA PRO A 18 -6.25 15.21 5.84
C PRO A 18 -5.73 14.76 7.21
N THR A 19 -6.33 13.72 7.80
CA THR A 19 -5.96 13.19 9.11
C THR A 19 -4.57 12.56 9.14
N ASN A 20 -4.13 11.94 8.03
CA ASN A 20 -2.82 11.30 7.96
C ASN A 20 -1.71 12.24 7.47
N LEU A 21 -2.09 13.43 6.97
CA LEU A 21 -1.17 14.49 6.56
C LEU A 21 -0.78 15.43 7.70
N SER A 22 -1.14 15.12 8.96
CA SER A 22 -0.61 15.88 10.08
C SER A 22 0.90 15.65 10.20
N ASP A 23 1.66 16.69 10.49
CA ASP A 23 3.11 16.64 10.63
C ASP A 23 3.52 15.51 11.60
N ARG A 24 2.80 15.35 12.71
CA ARG A 24 3.01 14.28 13.70
C ARG A 24 2.88 12.88 13.12
N ASN A 25 1.83 12.61 12.33
CA ASN A 25 1.61 11.28 11.76
C ASN A 25 2.65 10.96 10.70
N LEU A 26 3.04 11.95 9.90
CA LEU A 26 4.09 11.77 8.91
C LEU A 26 5.46 11.50 9.57
N GLU A 27 5.79 12.21 10.66
CA GLU A 27 7.00 11.93 11.44
C GLU A 27 7.04 10.49 11.97
N ILE A 28 5.94 10.01 12.56
CA ILE A 28 5.83 8.63 13.06
C ILE A 28 6.10 7.64 11.93
N ILE A 29 5.53 7.87 10.76
CA ILE A 29 5.65 6.95 9.64
C ILE A 29 7.04 6.97 9.05
N PHE A 30 7.60 8.15 8.77
CA PHE A 30 8.96 8.26 8.23
C PHE A 30 9.98 7.69 9.21
N SER A 31 9.81 7.93 10.51
CA SER A 31 10.66 7.33 11.55
C SER A 31 10.58 5.80 11.52
N GLY A 32 9.38 5.23 11.54
CA GLY A 32 9.19 3.77 11.51
C GLY A 32 9.72 3.11 10.24
N ILE A 33 9.59 3.79 9.08
CA ILE A 33 10.07 3.24 7.81
C ILE A 33 11.58 3.45 7.64
N SER A 34 12.16 4.49 8.23
CA SER A 34 13.58 4.82 8.08
C SER A 34 14.50 3.69 8.57
N GLU A 35 14.14 3.00 9.64
CA GLU A 35 14.88 1.83 10.11
C GLU A 35 14.80 0.66 9.14
N PHE A 36 13.66 0.52 8.48
CA PHE A 36 13.41 -0.54 7.52
C PHE A 36 14.27 -0.41 6.24
N THR A 37 14.62 0.80 5.84
CA THR A 37 15.40 1.06 4.61
C THR A 37 16.84 0.52 4.66
N ASN A 38 17.34 0.14 5.81
CA ASN A 38 18.71 -0.41 5.92
C ASN A 38 18.86 -1.73 5.15
N ASN A 39 17.78 -2.50 4.98
CA ASN A 39 17.80 -3.82 4.33
C ASN A 39 16.82 -3.96 3.17
N HIS A 40 16.01 -2.93 2.89
CA HIS A 40 14.92 -3.00 1.92
C HIS A 40 14.84 -1.71 1.12
N ASP A 41 14.51 -1.84 -0.16
CA ASP A 41 14.17 -0.70 -1.01
C ASP A 41 12.75 -0.22 -0.69
N VAL A 42 12.63 1.04 -0.32
CA VAL A 42 11.35 1.71 -0.06
C VAL A 42 11.08 2.71 -1.17
N LEU A 43 9.99 2.48 -1.91
CA LEU A 43 9.56 3.34 -3.01
C LEU A 43 8.35 4.17 -2.58
N ILE A 44 8.44 5.48 -2.77
CA ILE A 44 7.38 6.43 -2.40
C ILE A 44 6.98 7.24 -3.64
N PRO A 45 5.89 6.87 -4.34
CA PRO A 45 5.26 7.76 -5.30
C PRO A 45 4.64 8.95 -4.54
N ALA A 46 5.29 10.11 -4.61
CA ALA A 46 4.95 11.23 -3.75
C ALA A 46 4.02 12.23 -4.44
N HIS A 47 2.86 12.45 -3.83
CA HIS A 47 2.00 13.59 -4.18
C HIS A 47 2.69 14.92 -3.82
N PRO A 48 2.41 16.04 -4.50
CA PRO A 48 3.01 17.34 -4.22
C PRO A 48 3.00 17.72 -2.73
N ARG A 49 1.91 17.50 -2.02
CA ARG A 49 1.81 17.78 -0.56
C ARG A 49 2.81 16.99 0.28
N LEU A 50 3.12 15.76 -0.11
CA LEU A 50 4.11 14.96 0.61
C LEU A 50 5.52 15.49 0.33
N LYS A 51 5.80 15.93 -0.89
CA LYS A 51 7.06 16.61 -1.22
C LYS A 51 7.21 17.88 -0.40
N ASP A 52 6.18 18.74 -0.38
CA ASP A 52 6.19 19.98 0.42
C ASP A 52 6.48 19.70 1.90
N PHE A 53 5.89 18.62 2.45
CA PHE A 53 6.15 18.21 3.84
C PHE A 53 7.61 17.77 4.04
N VAL A 54 8.12 16.93 3.15
CA VAL A 54 9.49 16.43 3.20
C VAL A 54 10.48 17.60 3.15
N ASP A 55 10.28 18.53 2.23
CA ASP A 55 11.14 19.70 2.04
C ASP A 55 11.08 20.65 3.25
N LYS A 56 9.86 20.94 3.74
CA LYS A 56 9.64 21.82 4.90
C LYS A 56 10.28 21.28 6.17
N ASN A 57 10.17 19.98 6.42
CA ASN A 57 10.66 19.33 7.64
C ASN A 57 12.09 18.77 7.47
N LYS A 58 12.73 19.01 6.32
CA LYS A 58 14.10 18.54 6.01
C LYS A 58 14.29 17.04 6.30
N ILE A 59 13.29 16.25 5.96
CA ILE A 59 13.35 14.80 6.15
C ILE A 59 14.45 14.25 5.24
N ASP A 60 15.34 13.46 5.83
CA ASP A 60 16.36 12.76 5.04
C ASP A 60 15.71 11.68 4.16
N THR A 61 15.60 12.00 2.88
CA THR A 61 15.05 11.07 1.87
C THR A 61 16.12 10.25 1.16
N SER A 62 17.40 10.37 1.55
CA SER A 62 18.50 9.63 0.91
C SER A 62 18.29 8.10 0.98
N LYS A 63 17.56 7.65 1.98
CA LYS A 63 17.19 6.24 2.20
C LYS A 63 15.98 5.77 1.45
N PHE A 64 15.21 6.68 0.83
CA PHE A 64 13.96 6.38 0.14
C PHE A 64 14.08 6.68 -1.35
N LYS A 65 13.43 5.86 -2.18
CA LYS A 65 13.25 6.18 -3.60
C LYS A 65 11.96 6.98 -3.78
N VAL A 66 12.06 8.30 -3.59
CA VAL A 66 10.92 9.20 -3.83
C VAL A 66 10.80 9.45 -5.33
N ILE A 67 9.64 9.12 -5.90
CA ILE A 67 9.36 9.28 -7.33
C ILE A 67 8.11 10.14 -7.55
N GLU A 68 7.99 10.70 -8.75
CA GLU A 68 6.77 11.40 -9.17
C GLU A 68 5.55 10.46 -9.17
N PRO A 69 4.32 11.02 -9.02
CA PRO A 69 3.10 10.25 -9.20
C PRO A 69 3.12 9.50 -10.53
N GLN A 70 2.78 8.23 -10.51
CA GLN A 70 2.82 7.39 -11.71
C GLN A 70 1.42 7.23 -12.31
N PRO A 71 1.32 7.12 -13.65
CA PRO A 71 0.09 6.68 -14.29
C PRO A 71 -0.38 5.33 -13.71
N TYR A 72 -1.69 5.12 -13.67
CA TYR A 72 -2.33 3.99 -12.98
C TYR A 72 -1.70 2.63 -13.30
N ILE A 73 -1.52 2.31 -14.59
CA ILE A 73 -0.95 1.01 -15.01
C ILE A 73 0.50 0.84 -14.53
N LYS A 74 1.31 1.89 -14.60
CA LYS A 74 2.69 1.85 -14.09
C LYS A 74 2.70 1.68 -12.57
N PHE A 75 1.79 2.37 -11.89
CA PHE A 75 1.63 2.24 -10.44
C PHE A 75 1.23 0.81 -10.05
N LEU A 76 0.24 0.20 -10.71
CA LEU A 76 -0.10 -1.20 -10.49
C LEU A 76 1.07 -2.15 -10.74
N GLY A 77 1.91 -1.86 -11.74
CA GLY A 77 3.14 -2.61 -11.96
C GLY A 77 4.11 -2.54 -10.78
N LEU A 78 4.22 -1.38 -10.11
CA LEU A 78 5.02 -1.24 -8.88
C LEU A 78 4.41 -2.06 -7.74
N VAL A 79 3.10 -1.99 -7.54
CA VAL A 79 2.37 -2.78 -6.54
C VAL A 79 2.54 -4.28 -6.79
N TYR A 80 2.38 -4.73 -8.03
CA TYR A 80 2.54 -6.13 -8.40
C TYR A 80 3.94 -6.68 -8.10
N ASN A 81 4.98 -5.86 -8.24
CA ASN A 81 6.36 -6.25 -7.98
C ASN A 81 6.80 -5.98 -6.53
N SER A 82 5.96 -5.36 -5.70
CA SER A 82 6.27 -5.15 -4.28
C SER A 82 6.01 -6.41 -3.45
N GLU A 83 6.69 -6.54 -2.32
CA GLU A 83 6.40 -7.57 -1.31
C GLU A 83 5.32 -7.12 -0.35
N LEU A 84 5.24 -5.80 -0.10
CA LEU A 84 4.33 -5.18 0.84
C LEU A 84 3.94 -3.79 0.35
N CYS A 85 2.67 -3.45 0.51
CA CYS A 85 2.15 -2.11 0.33
C CYS A 85 1.76 -1.48 1.68
N LEU A 86 2.14 -0.23 1.89
CA LEU A 86 1.74 0.57 3.03
C LEU A 86 0.88 1.74 2.53
N THR A 87 -0.37 1.84 2.96
CA THR A 87 -1.33 2.78 2.36
C THR A 87 -2.43 3.23 3.32
N ASP A 88 -3.10 4.31 2.99
CA ASP A 88 -4.39 4.72 3.57
C ASP A 88 -5.54 4.74 2.53
N SER A 89 -5.25 4.34 1.30
CA SER A 89 -6.19 4.32 0.18
C SER A 89 -7.09 3.09 0.20
N GLY A 90 -8.41 3.28 0.22
CA GLY A 90 -9.38 2.17 0.12
C GLY A 90 -9.25 1.39 -1.19
N GLY A 91 -9.05 2.06 -2.32
CA GLY A 91 -8.87 1.40 -3.61
C GLY A 91 -7.64 0.51 -3.64
N LEU A 92 -6.52 0.94 -3.04
CA LEU A 92 -5.32 0.12 -3.01
C LEU A 92 -5.48 -1.14 -2.14
N GLN A 93 -6.31 -1.09 -1.09
CA GLN A 93 -6.64 -2.27 -0.29
C GLN A 93 -7.33 -3.36 -1.15
N GLU A 94 -8.22 -2.94 -2.05
CA GLU A 94 -8.89 -3.84 -3.00
C GLU A 94 -7.93 -4.35 -4.07
N GLU A 95 -7.14 -3.46 -4.66
CA GLU A 95 -6.13 -3.79 -5.68
C GLU A 95 -5.08 -4.78 -5.15
N THR A 96 -4.56 -4.56 -3.94
CA THR A 96 -3.58 -5.47 -3.32
C THR A 96 -4.19 -6.82 -2.98
N THR A 97 -5.44 -6.85 -2.55
CA THR A 97 -6.18 -8.10 -2.31
C THR A 97 -6.34 -8.88 -3.61
N PHE A 98 -6.80 -8.24 -4.69
CA PHE A 98 -6.93 -8.86 -6.01
C PHE A 98 -5.60 -9.39 -6.55
N LEU A 99 -4.52 -8.63 -6.37
CA LEU A 99 -3.17 -8.99 -6.81
C LEU A 99 -2.47 -9.98 -5.87
N ASN A 100 -3.12 -10.39 -4.79
CA ASN A 100 -2.54 -11.24 -3.73
C ASN A 100 -1.23 -10.64 -3.18
N LYS A 101 -1.26 -9.35 -2.80
CA LYS A 101 -0.13 -8.61 -2.24
C LYS A 101 -0.42 -8.19 -0.81
N LYS A 102 0.55 -8.31 0.07
CA LYS A 102 0.43 -7.86 1.46
C LYS A 102 0.15 -6.37 1.50
N CYS A 103 -0.83 -5.98 2.33
CA CYS A 103 -1.22 -4.60 2.51
C CYS A 103 -1.32 -4.25 3.99
N LEU A 104 -0.68 -3.17 4.40
CA LEU A 104 -0.85 -2.58 5.72
C LEU A 104 -1.55 -1.22 5.58
N THR A 105 -2.69 -1.11 6.21
CA THR A 105 -3.51 0.11 6.14
C THR A 105 -3.25 1.00 7.34
N LEU A 106 -2.76 2.20 7.08
CA LEU A 106 -2.44 3.25 8.05
C LEU A 106 -3.70 4.05 8.44
N ARG A 107 -4.69 3.36 8.98
CA ARG A 107 -5.98 3.91 9.42
C ARG A 107 -6.43 3.18 10.68
N GLU A 108 -7.30 3.79 11.48
CA GLU A 108 -7.91 3.14 12.63
C GLU A 108 -9.00 2.14 12.21
N GLU A 109 -9.64 2.38 11.07
CA GLU A 109 -10.70 1.55 10.50
C GLU A 109 -10.64 1.54 8.97
N THR A 110 -11.35 0.60 8.34
CA THR A 110 -11.47 0.53 6.88
C THR A 110 -12.93 0.49 6.42
N GLU A 111 -13.18 1.15 5.31
CA GLU A 111 -14.46 1.07 4.55
C GLU A 111 -14.50 -0.17 3.64
N ARG A 112 -13.47 -1.00 3.68
CA ARG A 112 -13.29 -2.20 2.85
C ARG A 112 -13.08 -3.44 3.72
N PRO A 113 -14.03 -3.80 4.60
CA PRO A 113 -13.84 -4.89 5.56
C PRO A 113 -13.54 -6.23 4.89
N ILE A 114 -14.05 -6.45 3.67
CA ILE A 114 -13.79 -7.67 2.89
C ILE A 114 -12.30 -7.91 2.65
N THR A 115 -11.51 -6.85 2.48
CA THR A 115 -10.06 -6.94 2.25
C THR A 115 -9.29 -7.43 3.48
N VAL A 116 -9.88 -7.24 4.67
CA VAL A 116 -9.32 -7.73 5.95
C VAL A 116 -9.80 -9.14 6.24
N LEU A 117 -11.10 -9.41 6.01
CA LEU A 117 -11.72 -10.69 6.36
C LEU A 117 -11.30 -11.82 5.42
N LYS A 118 -11.23 -11.55 4.13
CA LYS A 118 -10.93 -12.54 3.08
C LYS A 118 -9.74 -12.19 2.21
N GLY A 119 -9.18 -10.98 2.37
CA GLY A 119 -8.08 -10.48 1.56
C GLY A 119 -6.74 -10.49 2.27
N THR A 120 -5.88 -9.59 1.82
CA THR A 120 -4.47 -9.51 2.23
C THR A 120 -4.16 -8.29 3.08
N ASN A 121 -5.19 -7.53 3.48
CA ASN A 121 -5.06 -6.27 4.18
C ASN A 121 -5.09 -6.44 5.70
N LYS A 122 -4.20 -5.74 6.40
CA LYS A 122 -4.19 -5.58 7.86
C LYS A 122 -4.29 -4.09 8.20
N VAL A 123 -5.27 -3.71 9.00
CA VAL A 123 -5.41 -2.33 9.50
C VAL A 123 -4.54 -2.17 10.74
N ILE A 124 -3.60 -1.21 10.71
CA ILE A 124 -2.58 -1.05 11.76
C ILE A 124 -2.59 0.34 12.42
N GLY A 125 -3.37 1.28 11.90
CA GLY A 125 -3.34 2.67 12.38
C GLY A 125 -2.03 3.39 12.09
N VAL A 126 -1.87 4.57 12.70
CA VAL A 126 -0.62 5.34 12.67
C VAL A 126 -0.07 5.41 14.09
N ASN A 127 0.85 4.54 14.42
CA ASN A 127 1.42 4.44 15.75
C ASN A 127 2.92 4.07 15.69
N LYS A 128 3.59 4.04 16.83
CA LYS A 128 5.03 3.76 16.92
C LYS A 128 5.40 2.29 16.60
N ASN A 129 4.42 1.42 16.45
CA ASN A 129 4.65 0.00 16.14
C ASN A 129 4.75 -0.31 14.64
N ILE A 130 4.70 0.69 13.77
CA ILE A 130 4.71 0.51 12.30
C ILE A 130 5.86 -0.42 11.85
N LEU A 131 7.06 -0.25 12.40
CA LEU A 131 8.21 -1.08 12.05
C LEU A 131 7.97 -2.57 12.41
N ASN A 132 7.41 -2.85 13.58
CA ASN A 132 7.10 -4.22 14.00
C ASN A 132 6.03 -4.84 13.10
N GLU A 133 4.99 -4.07 12.75
CA GLU A 133 3.92 -4.50 11.84
C GLU A 133 4.46 -4.83 10.44
N ILE A 134 5.38 -4.01 9.91
CA ILE A 134 6.06 -4.27 8.65
C ILE A 134 6.87 -5.58 8.72
N ASN A 135 7.68 -5.74 9.77
CA ASN A 135 8.52 -6.94 9.94
C ASN A 135 7.67 -8.21 10.11
N GLU A 136 6.59 -8.14 10.90
CA GLU A 136 5.65 -9.25 11.05
C GLU A 136 5.02 -9.61 9.71
N ALA A 137 4.51 -8.62 8.98
CA ALA A 137 3.89 -8.85 7.68
C ALA A 137 4.85 -9.48 6.68
N LEU A 138 6.12 -9.08 6.65
CA LEU A 138 7.12 -9.64 5.73
C LEU A 138 7.49 -11.07 6.08
N ASN A 139 7.60 -11.39 7.37
CA ASN A 139 7.97 -12.72 7.85
C ASN A 139 6.81 -13.72 7.80
N THR A 140 5.57 -13.24 7.77
CA THR A 140 4.38 -14.09 7.66
C THR A 140 4.20 -14.50 6.19
N LYS A 141 4.03 -15.81 5.93
CA LYS A 141 3.60 -16.24 4.60
C LYS A 141 2.21 -15.72 4.31
N LEU A 142 2.03 -15.16 3.12
CA LEU A 142 0.70 -14.82 2.65
C LEU A 142 -0.08 -16.14 2.50
N ALA A 143 -1.17 -16.28 3.24
CA ALA A 143 -2.12 -17.34 2.99
C ALA A 143 -2.73 -17.13 1.58
N SER A 144 -3.11 -18.20 0.90
CA SER A 144 -3.96 -18.06 -0.27
C SER A 144 -5.22 -17.30 0.19
N HIS A 145 -5.50 -16.14 -0.39
CA HIS A 145 -6.74 -15.45 -0.09
C HIS A 145 -7.94 -16.32 -0.49
N GLU A 146 -8.99 -16.25 0.28
CA GLU A 146 -10.25 -16.88 -0.09
C GLU A 146 -10.77 -16.22 -1.36
N GLU A 147 -11.43 -17.00 -2.22
CA GLU A 147 -12.13 -16.44 -3.37
C GLU A 147 -13.24 -15.49 -2.87
N ILE A 148 -13.14 -14.24 -3.30
CA ILE A 148 -14.13 -13.23 -2.95
C ILE A 148 -15.21 -13.25 -4.02
N GLU A 149 -16.42 -13.56 -3.59
CA GLU A 149 -17.59 -13.61 -4.47
C GLU A 149 -17.71 -12.35 -5.32
N LEU A 150 -17.98 -12.52 -6.62
CA LEU A 150 -18.11 -11.46 -7.62
C LEU A 150 -16.83 -10.68 -7.96
N TRP A 151 -15.67 -11.06 -7.43
CA TRP A 151 -14.37 -10.45 -7.80
C TRP A 151 -13.70 -11.17 -9.00
N ASP A 152 -14.49 -11.52 -9.99
CA ASP A 152 -14.10 -12.28 -11.16
C ASP A 152 -13.82 -11.43 -12.42
N GLY A 153 -13.94 -10.10 -12.31
CA GLY A 153 -13.76 -9.17 -13.43
C GLY A 153 -14.97 -8.95 -14.32
N ASN A 154 -16.10 -9.68 -14.09
CA ASN A 154 -17.28 -9.65 -14.96
C ASN A 154 -18.40 -8.72 -14.44
N THR A 155 -18.08 -7.82 -13.50
CA THR A 155 -19.07 -6.92 -12.89
C THR A 155 -19.77 -6.03 -13.91
N SER A 156 -19.04 -5.51 -14.91
CA SER A 156 -19.59 -4.65 -15.95
C SER A 156 -20.60 -5.40 -16.84
N GLU A 157 -20.34 -6.68 -17.14
CA GLU A 157 -21.25 -7.52 -17.92
C GLU A 157 -22.54 -7.76 -17.15
N ARG A 158 -22.45 -8.14 -15.88
CA ARG A 158 -23.64 -8.33 -15.01
C ARG A 158 -24.48 -7.05 -14.89
N ILE A 159 -23.85 -5.90 -14.73
CA ILE A 159 -24.56 -4.61 -14.70
C ILE A 159 -25.27 -4.36 -16.03
N PHE A 160 -24.58 -4.59 -17.14
CA PHE A 160 -25.14 -4.39 -18.47
C PHE A 160 -26.35 -5.31 -18.72
N GLU A 161 -26.24 -6.59 -18.38
CA GLU A 161 -27.33 -7.57 -18.51
C GLU A 161 -28.54 -7.19 -17.65
N ASP A 162 -28.33 -6.73 -16.41
CA ASP A 162 -29.43 -6.27 -15.53
C ASP A 162 -30.14 -5.02 -16.08
N PHE A 163 -29.40 -4.12 -16.75
CA PHE A 163 -30.00 -2.94 -17.38
C PHE A 163 -30.74 -3.23 -18.66
N ILE A 164 -30.29 -4.19 -19.50
CA ILE A 164 -30.93 -4.53 -20.77
C ILE A 164 -32.01 -5.59 -20.59
N GLY A 165 -31.87 -6.48 -19.62
CA GLY A 165 -32.84 -7.53 -19.32
C GLY A 165 -34.15 -7.05 -18.67
N LYS A 166 -34.23 -5.72 -18.44
CA LYS A 166 -35.45 -5.01 -18.03
C LYS A 166 -36.05 -4.25 -19.19
#